data_3e03b8b8bad3a9aa8527097463bb1348
#
_entry.id   3e03b8b8bad3a9aa8527097463bb1348
#
_cell.length_a   1.000
_cell.length_b   1.000
_cell.length_c   1.000
_cell.angle_alpha   90.00
_cell.angle_beta   90.00
_cell.angle_gamma   90.00
#
_symmetry.space_group_name_H-M   'P 1'
#
loop_
_entity.id
_entity.type
_entity.pdbx_description
1 polymer ?
#
loop_
_entity_poly.entity_id
_entity_poly.type
_entity_poly.pdbx_seq_one_letter_code
_entity_poly.pdbx_strand_id
1 'polypeptide(L)'
;VKPGSWPSGRDFRQLTKLSIASASTLTAAAGYLAATRALHWGLATVLLGTLLLALGSSAWNEVQEVRLDALMLRTRERPLPAGRLSRRAGFLLGLGLALAGFLVLLACHGWTTALLGGLALVWYNGVYTPLKRVTAFAIIPGALIGAIPPAVGWAAAGAGLASPALLALCLLFFLWQVPHFWMLMLLHDEDYKRAGFPTLSRHFRPEQSARLSFTWTAATAISCAFLVAFGAVSSGPVMALVALAALWLLWRATALLRSRLDGALYRTTFWNINLFAVALILMVMLDPFLPG
;
A
#
# COMPACT_ATOMS: atom_id res chain seq x y z
N VAL A 1 -10.28 18.25 26.15
CA VAL A 1 -11.21 17.76 25.11
C VAL A 1 -12.39 17.10 25.78
N LYS A 2 -13.65 17.47 25.41
CA LYS A 2 -14.85 16.84 25.95
C LYS A 2 -14.82 15.35 25.58
N PRO A 3 -14.97 14.43 26.54
CA PRO A 3 -15.08 12.99 26.23
C PRO A 3 -16.30 12.77 25.33
N GLY A 4 -16.10 12.25 24.13
CA GLY A 4 -17.20 11.87 23.23
C GLY A 4 -17.44 12.79 22.03
N SER A 5 -16.60 13.81 21.77
CA SER A 5 -16.71 14.58 20.53
C SER A 5 -16.27 13.74 19.31
N TRP A 6 -17.04 13.81 18.23
CA TRP A 6 -16.67 13.25 16.93
C TRP A 6 -15.39 13.93 16.41
N PRO A 7 -14.54 13.23 15.63
CA PRO A 7 -13.34 13.82 15.08
C PRO A 7 -13.67 15.00 14.16
N SER A 8 -12.86 16.05 14.23
CA SER A 8 -12.88 17.11 13.21
C SER A 8 -12.53 16.50 11.84
N GLY A 9 -12.87 17.19 10.75
CA GLY A 9 -12.50 16.73 9.40
C GLY A 9 -10.99 16.52 9.23
N ARG A 10 -10.16 17.34 9.90
CA ARG A 10 -8.70 17.18 9.95
C ARG A 10 -8.31 15.90 10.71
N ASP A 11 -8.88 15.70 11.89
CA ASP A 11 -8.56 14.53 12.72
C ASP A 11 -9.05 13.24 12.05
N PHE A 12 -10.20 13.25 11.38
CA PHE A 12 -10.68 12.12 10.57
C PHE A 12 -9.67 11.76 9.47
N ARG A 13 -9.22 12.74 8.67
CA ARG A 13 -8.24 12.50 7.59
C ARG A 13 -6.91 11.96 8.11
N GLN A 14 -6.45 12.42 9.28
CA GLN A 14 -5.23 11.93 9.92
C GLN A 14 -5.42 10.51 10.46
N LEU A 15 -6.49 10.25 11.21
CA LEU A 15 -6.80 8.96 11.81
C LEU A 15 -6.92 7.85 10.77
N THR A 16 -7.63 8.14 9.68
CA THR A 16 -7.92 7.16 8.63
C THR A 16 -6.83 7.08 7.56
N LYS A 17 -5.80 7.95 7.64
CA LYS A 17 -4.71 8.04 6.63
C LYS A 17 -5.28 8.12 5.21
N LEU A 18 -6.25 9.00 5.00
CA LEU A 18 -7.07 9.09 3.78
C LEU A 18 -6.24 8.97 2.48
N SER A 19 -5.09 9.65 2.38
CA SER A 19 -4.23 9.59 1.19
C SER A 19 -3.68 8.18 0.91
N ILE A 20 -3.30 7.44 1.96
CA ILE A 20 -2.80 6.06 1.84
C ILE A 20 -3.95 5.13 1.47
N ALA A 21 -5.11 5.28 2.13
CA ALA A 21 -6.31 4.50 1.82
C ALA A 21 -6.75 4.72 0.36
N SER A 22 -6.74 5.97 -0.13
CA SER A 22 -7.06 6.29 -1.53
C SER A 22 -6.06 5.66 -2.51
N ALA A 23 -4.76 5.69 -2.22
CA ALA A 23 -3.75 5.05 -3.07
C ALA A 23 -3.97 3.53 -3.16
N SER A 24 -4.25 2.86 -2.03
CA SER A 24 -4.60 1.44 -2.01
C SER A 24 -5.88 1.15 -2.81
N THR A 25 -6.87 2.03 -2.74
CA THR A 25 -8.12 1.90 -3.51
C THR A 25 -7.88 2.01 -5.01
N LEU A 26 -6.94 2.85 -5.47
CA LEU A 26 -6.57 2.94 -6.88
C LEU A 26 -5.95 1.65 -7.41
N THR A 27 -5.23 0.89 -6.58
CA THR A 27 -4.73 -0.43 -7.03
C THR A 27 -5.86 -1.45 -7.21
N ALA A 28 -6.95 -1.35 -6.44
CA ALA A 28 -8.16 -2.14 -6.68
C ALA A 28 -8.85 -1.72 -7.99
N ALA A 29 -8.89 -0.41 -8.32
CA ALA A 29 -9.36 0.06 -9.61
C ALA A 29 -8.55 -0.54 -10.78
N ALA A 30 -7.22 -0.56 -10.66
CA ALA A 30 -6.34 -1.15 -11.66
C ALA A 30 -6.66 -2.64 -11.88
N GLY A 31 -6.84 -3.41 -10.79
CA GLY A 31 -7.23 -4.82 -10.87
C GLY A 31 -8.60 -5.02 -11.53
N TYR A 32 -9.59 -4.20 -11.16
CA TYR A 32 -10.93 -4.25 -11.75
C TYR A 32 -10.92 -3.95 -13.26
N LEU A 33 -10.27 -2.84 -13.65
CA LEU A 33 -10.23 -2.42 -15.07
C LEU A 33 -9.38 -3.38 -15.92
N ALA A 34 -8.29 -3.91 -15.39
CA ALA A 34 -7.51 -4.92 -16.10
C ALA A 34 -8.31 -6.21 -16.37
N ALA A 35 -9.23 -6.57 -15.45
CA ALA A 35 -10.09 -7.74 -15.61
C ALA A 35 -11.28 -7.51 -16.53
N THR A 36 -11.99 -6.38 -16.38
CA THR A 36 -13.22 -6.09 -17.15
C THR A 36 -12.95 -5.50 -18.51
N ARG A 37 -11.82 -4.80 -18.68
CA ARG A 37 -11.46 -3.98 -19.85
C ARG A 37 -12.54 -2.95 -20.24
N ALA A 38 -13.39 -2.57 -19.28
CA ALA A 38 -14.51 -1.64 -19.50
C ALA A 38 -14.89 -0.91 -18.21
N LEU A 39 -15.56 0.23 -18.36
CA LEU A 39 -16.14 0.97 -17.25
C LEU A 39 -17.55 0.44 -16.96
N HIS A 40 -17.75 -0.09 -15.76
CA HIS A 40 -19.05 -0.54 -15.25
C HIS A 40 -19.33 0.09 -13.88
N TRP A 41 -20.59 0.16 -13.48
CA TRP A 41 -20.98 0.66 -12.16
C TRP A 41 -20.36 -0.10 -11.01
N GLY A 42 -20.00 -1.37 -11.21
CA GLY A 42 -19.25 -2.17 -10.23
C GLY A 42 -17.91 -1.55 -9.81
N LEU A 43 -17.28 -0.73 -10.66
CA LEU A 43 -16.09 0.02 -10.28
C LEU A 43 -16.34 0.96 -9.10
N ALA A 44 -17.45 1.71 -9.11
CA ALA A 44 -17.77 2.65 -8.04
C ALA A 44 -17.99 1.94 -6.69
N THR A 45 -18.68 0.79 -6.71
CA THR A 45 -18.96 0.03 -5.48
C THR A 45 -17.73 -0.70 -4.93
N VAL A 46 -16.86 -1.24 -5.78
CA VAL A 46 -15.60 -1.83 -5.30
C VAL A 46 -14.65 -0.77 -4.75
N LEU A 47 -14.59 0.41 -5.37
CA LEU A 47 -13.82 1.54 -4.84
C LEU A 47 -14.33 2.00 -3.48
N LEU A 48 -15.66 2.17 -3.34
CA LEU A 48 -16.27 2.56 -2.08
C LEU A 48 -15.98 1.52 -0.97
N GLY A 49 -16.23 0.24 -1.24
CA GLY A 49 -16.02 -0.82 -0.27
C GLY A 49 -14.55 -0.97 0.15
N THR A 50 -13.64 -0.94 -0.82
CA THR A 50 -12.19 -1.00 -0.55
C THR A 50 -11.69 0.23 0.22
N LEU A 51 -12.16 1.42 -0.13
CA LEU A 51 -11.83 2.65 0.58
C LEU A 51 -12.27 2.59 2.03
N LEU A 52 -13.53 2.23 2.28
CA LEU A 52 -14.08 2.12 3.64
C LEU A 52 -13.30 1.11 4.50
N LEU A 53 -12.96 -0.07 3.94
CA LEU A 53 -12.12 -1.06 4.62
C LEU A 53 -10.73 -0.50 4.94
N ALA A 54 -10.08 0.19 4.00
CA ALA A 54 -8.76 0.76 4.19
C ALA A 54 -8.75 1.89 5.22
N LEU A 55 -9.80 2.75 5.25
CA LEU A 55 -9.98 3.79 6.26
C LEU A 55 -10.17 3.17 7.65
N GLY A 56 -11.02 2.14 7.76
CA GLY A 56 -11.27 1.43 9.01
C GLY A 56 -10.03 0.73 9.54
N SER A 57 -9.31 0.03 8.67
CA SER A 57 -8.04 -0.64 8.97
C SER A 57 -6.97 0.36 9.46
N SER A 58 -6.87 1.52 8.83
CA SER A 58 -5.96 2.59 9.23
C SER A 58 -6.31 3.16 10.61
N ALA A 59 -7.59 3.38 10.89
CA ALA A 59 -8.05 3.84 12.20
C ALA A 59 -7.71 2.82 13.31
N TRP A 60 -7.89 1.53 13.06
CA TRP A 60 -7.50 0.49 14.01
C TRP A 60 -5.99 0.43 14.22
N ASN A 61 -5.19 0.58 13.18
CA ASN A 61 -3.73 0.65 13.32
C ASN A 61 -3.31 1.82 14.24
N GLU A 62 -3.93 3.01 14.11
CA GLU A 62 -3.66 4.14 15.00
C GLU A 62 -4.03 3.81 16.47
N VAL A 63 -5.15 3.11 16.70
CA VAL A 63 -5.56 2.66 18.05
C VAL A 63 -4.54 1.66 18.63
N GLN A 64 -4.05 0.72 17.81
CA GLN A 64 -3.07 -0.27 18.22
C GLN A 64 -1.71 0.36 18.55
N GLU A 65 -1.33 1.43 17.86
CA GLU A 65 0.00 2.03 17.94
C GLU A 65 0.08 3.33 18.77
N VAL A 66 -1.00 3.77 19.37
CA VAL A 66 -1.08 5.06 20.06
C VAL A 66 0.07 5.33 21.03
N ARG A 67 0.56 4.31 21.76
CA ARG A 67 1.68 4.44 22.72
C ARG A 67 3.02 4.62 21.99
N LEU A 68 3.23 3.93 20.89
CA LEU A 68 4.45 3.99 20.09
C LEU A 68 4.48 5.26 19.25
N ASP A 69 3.34 5.64 18.68
CA ASP A 69 3.17 6.89 17.92
C ASP A 69 3.44 8.14 18.79
N ALA A 70 3.14 8.09 20.08
CA ALA A 70 3.44 9.17 21.02
C ALA A 70 4.96 9.40 21.23
N LEU A 71 5.78 8.36 20.99
CA LEU A 71 7.24 8.44 21.13
C LEU A 71 7.94 8.97 19.88
N MET A 72 7.30 8.94 18.71
CA MET A 72 7.87 9.38 17.45
C MET A 72 7.54 10.85 17.16
N LEU A 73 8.52 11.66 16.78
CA LEU A 73 8.32 13.10 16.48
C LEU A 73 7.30 13.31 15.36
N ARG A 74 7.31 12.46 14.37
CA ARG A 74 6.43 12.52 13.19
C ARG A 74 4.97 12.21 13.50
N THR A 75 4.69 11.39 14.53
CA THR A 75 3.34 10.84 14.77
C THR A 75 2.73 11.26 16.11
N ARG A 76 3.49 11.83 17.02
CA ARG A 76 3.00 12.26 18.35
C ARG A 76 1.86 13.29 18.30
N GLU A 77 1.79 14.07 17.22
CA GLU A 77 0.74 15.07 16.98
C GLU A 77 -0.52 14.49 16.30
N ARG A 78 -0.60 13.17 16.10
CA ARG A 78 -1.81 12.53 15.59
C ARG A 78 -2.96 12.59 16.59
N PRO A 79 -4.23 12.44 16.14
CA PRO A 79 -5.39 12.64 17.01
C PRO A 79 -5.40 11.82 18.30
N LEU A 80 -5.01 10.55 18.21
CA LEU A 80 -5.01 9.63 19.36
C LEU A 80 -3.83 9.86 20.30
N PRO A 81 -2.57 9.93 19.85
CA PRO A 81 -1.44 10.25 20.72
C PRO A 81 -1.56 11.62 21.38
N ALA A 82 -2.05 12.63 20.65
CA ALA A 82 -2.26 13.99 21.16
C ALA A 82 -3.48 14.14 22.08
N GLY A 83 -4.25 13.06 22.33
CA GLY A 83 -5.42 13.09 23.21
C GLY A 83 -6.64 13.84 22.64
N ARG A 84 -6.62 14.24 21.35
CA ARG A 84 -7.76 14.91 20.70
C ARG A 84 -8.92 13.97 20.41
N LEU A 85 -8.65 12.67 20.33
CA LEU A 85 -9.65 11.63 20.14
C LEU A 85 -9.43 10.50 21.15
N SER A 86 -10.49 9.96 21.71
CA SER A 86 -10.39 8.80 22.59
C SER A 86 -10.13 7.51 21.81
N ARG A 87 -9.40 6.55 22.41
CA ARG A 87 -9.16 5.24 21.81
C ARG A 87 -10.45 4.51 21.46
N ARG A 88 -11.47 4.64 22.32
CA ARG A 88 -12.81 4.02 22.10
C ARG A 88 -13.48 4.62 20.87
N ALA A 89 -13.45 5.95 20.71
CA ALA A 89 -14.02 6.61 19.53
C ALA A 89 -13.27 6.21 18.25
N GLY A 90 -11.94 6.16 18.27
CA GLY A 90 -11.12 5.67 17.14
C GLY A 90 -11.44 4.21 16.77
N PHE A 91 -11.60 3.33 17.78
CA PHE A 91 -11.95 1.94 17.57
C PHE A 91 -13.35 1.78 16.95
N LEU A 92 -14.36 2.44 17.51
CA LEU A 92 -15.75 2.36 17.02
C LEU A 92 -15.89 2.94 15.61
N LEU A 93 -15.20 4.04 15.31
CA LEU A 93 -15.18 4.60 13.97
C LEU A 93 -14.52 3.61 12.97
N GLY A 94 -13.38 3.04 13.34
CA GLY A 94 -12.70 2.04 12.52
C GLY A 94 -13.57 0.81 12.28
N LEU A 95 -14.28 0.33 13.30
CA LEU A 95 -15.21 -0.80 13.20
C LEU A 95 -16.37 -0.48 12.25
N GLY A 96 -17.01 0.68 12.41
CA GLY A 96 -18.12 1.09 11.55
C GLY A 96 -17.70 1.19 10.08
N LEU A 97 -16.55 1.82 9.81
CA LEU A 97 -16.00 1.92 8.46
C LEU A 97 -15.66 0.54 7.87
N ALA A 98 -15.01 -0.32 8.65
CA ALA A 98 -14.64 -1.66 8.20
C ALA A 98 -15.85 -2.53 7.90
N LEU A 99 -16.85 -2.52 8.78
CA LEU A 99 -18.12 -3.25 8.58
C LEU A 99 -18.87 -2.71 7.35
N ALA A 100 -18.98 -1.39 7.21
CA ALA A 100 -19.63 -0.79 6.05
C ALA A 100 -18.93 -1.19 4.74
N GLY A 101 -17.59 -1.13 4.69
CA GLY A 101 -16.81 -1.54 3.52
C GLY A 101 -16.97 -3.02 3.20
N PHE A 102 -16.93 -3.89 4.21
CA PHE A 102 -17.13 -5.32 4.04
C PHE A 102 -18.56 -5.62 3.49
N LEU A 103 -19.59 -4.99 4.04
CA LEU A 103 -20.97 -5.18 3.61
C LEU A 103 -21.21 -4.66 2.18
N VAL A 104 -20.60 -3.53 1.80
CA VAL A 104 -20.66 -3.03 0.41
C VAL A 104 -20.04 -4.04 -0.55
N LEU A 105 -18.83 -4.57 -0.25
CA LEU A 105 -18.20 -5.58 -1.10
C LEU A 105 -19.04 -6.87 -1.15
N LEU A 106 -19.58 -7.30 -0.04
CA LEU A 106 -20.40 -8.51 0.04
C LEU A 106 -21.68 -8.36 -0.78
N ALA A 107 -22.43 -7.27 -0.59
CA ALA A 107 -23.71 -7.06 -1.24
C ALA A 107 -23.60 -6.82 -2.74
N CYS A 108 -22.52 -6.13 -3.20
CA CYS A 108 -22.36 -5.77 -4.60
C CYS A 108 -21.52 -6.78 -5.41
N HIS A 109 -20.60 -7.53 -4.75
CA HIS A 109 -19.60 -8.35 -5.43
C HIS A 109 -19.45 -9.77 -4.86
N GLY A 110 -20.21 -10.11 -3.81
CA GLY A 110 -20.24 -11.45 -3.23
C GLY A 110 -19.09 -11.78 -2.28
N TRP A 111 -19.10 -13.02 -1.78
CA TRP A 111 -18.21 -13.49 -0.70
C TRP A 111 -16.73 -13.42 -1.04
N THR A 112 -16.32 -13.83 -2.24
CA THR A 112 -14.91 -13.84 -2.63
C THR A 112 -14.27 -12.46 -2.47
N THR A 113 -14.92 -11.43 -2.99
CA THR A 113 -14.44 -10.05 -2.92
C THR A 113 -14.43 -9.52 -1.49
N ALA A 114 -15.50 -9.78 -0.72
CA ALA A 114 -15.61 -9.36 0.67
C ALA A 114 -14.55 -10.04 1.56
N LEU A 115 -14.31 -11.33 1.38
CA LEU A 115 -13.30 -12.08 2.14
C LEU A 115 -11.88 -11.64 1.82
N LEU A 116 -11.57 -11.31 0.56
CA LEU A 116 -10.27 -10.72 0.20
C LEU A 116 -10.08 -9.36 0.88
N GLY A 117 -11.11 -8.50 0.88
CA GLY A 117 -11.07 -7.23 1.61
C GLY A 117 -10.90 -7.42 3.12
N GLY A 118 -11.63 -8.37 3.70
CA GLY A 118 -11.49 -8.77 5.11
C GLY A 118 -10.09 -9.34 5.42
N LEU A 119 -9.53 -10.14 4.52
CA LEU A 119 -8.17 -10.66 4.62
C LEU A 119 -7.14 -9.53 4.67
N ALA A 120 -7.27 -8.49 3.84
CA ALA A 120 -6.39 -7.33 3.89
C ALA A 120 -6.40 -6.65 5.26
N LEU A 121 -7.59 -6.46 5.84
CA LEU A 121 -7.76 -5.87 7.17
C LEU A 121 -7.14 -6.74 8.26
N VAL A 122 -7.42 -8.04 8.26
CA VAL A 122 -6.87 -9.00 9.24
C VAL A 122 -5.35 -9.08 9.10
N TRP A 123 -4.84 -9.17 7.88
CA TRP A 123 -3.40 -9.25 7.63
C TRP A 123 -2.66 -7.99 8.11
N TYR A 124 -3.19 -6.81 7.80
CA TYR A 124 -2.58 -5.55 8.23
C TYR A 124 -2.59 -5.37 9.74
N ASN A 125 -3.74 -5.56 10.39
CA ASN A 125 -3.92 -5.28 11.81
C ASN A 125 -3.54 -6.46 12.72
N GLY A 126 -3.77 -7.70 12.26
CA GLY A 126 -3.53 -8.92 13.05
C GLY A 126 -2.16 -9.54 12.83
N VAL A 127 -1.55 -9.36 11.65
CA VAL A 127 -0.25 -9.96 11.32
C VAL A 127 0.84 -8.88 11.24
N TYR A 128 0.74 -7.94 10.31
CA TYR A 128 1.80 -6.97 10.06
C TYR A 128 2.02 -6.02 11.25
N THR A 129 0.97 -5.44 11.81
CA THR A 129 1.09 -4.45 12.91
C THR A 129 1.74 -5.03 14.18
N PRO A 130 1.43 -6.26 14.63
CA PRO A 130 2.20 -6.89 15.70
C PRO A 130 3.63 -7.25 15.28
N LEU A 131 3.79 -7.83 14.10
CA LEU A 131 5.07 -8.37 13.62
C LEU A 131 6.15 -7.29 13.46
N LYS A 132 5.78 -6.07 13.02
CA LYS A 132 6.73 -4.95 12.88
C LYS A 132 7.34 -4.48 14.20
N ARG A 133 6.75 -4.87 15.34
CA ARG A 133 7.31 -4.61 16.68
C ARG A 133 8.38 -5.62 17.06
N VAL A 134 8.45 -6.74 16.36
CA VAL A 134 9.35 -7.87 16.67
C VAL A 134 10.54 -7.90 15.71
N THR A 135 10.33 -7.56 14.42
CA THR A 135 11.39 -7.66 13.42
C THR A 135 11.27 -6.58 12.33
N ALA A 136 12.44 -6.09 11.87
CA ALA A 136 12.53 -5.18 10.71
C ALA A 136 12.13 -5.85 9.39
N PHE A 137 12.14 -7.19 9.33
CA PHE A 137 11.72 -7.98 8.17
C PHE A 137 10.20 -8.20 8.07
N ALA A 138 9.42 -7.73 9.05
CA ALA A 138 7.96 -7.75 9.02
C ALA A 138 7.39 -7.11 7.74
N ILE A 139 8.16 -6.25 7.08
CA ILE A 139 7.81 -5.60 5.83
C ILE A 139 7.59 -6.64 4.71
N ILE A 140 8.33 -7.75 4.67
CA ILE A 140 8.20 -8.77 3.63
C ILE A 140 6.82 -9.46 3.69
N PRO A 141 6.42 -10.14 4.79
CA PRO A 141 5.05 -10.63 4.88
C PRO A 141 4.01 -9.51 4.87
N GLY A 142 4.36 -8.30 5.38
CA GLY A 142 3.52 -7.11 5.30
C GLY A 142 3.22 -6.65 3.88
N ALA A 143 4.12 -6.90 2.94
CA ALA A 143 3.96 -6.51 1.54
C ALA A 143 2.78 -7.21 0.82
N LEU A 144 2.26 -8.31 1.36
CA LEU A 144 1.01 -8.91 0.88
C LEU A 144 -0.17 -7.93 0.91
N ILE A 145 -0.15 -6.94 1.81
CA ILE A 145 -1.17 -5.89 1.88
C ILE A 145 -1.24 -5.09 0.57
N GLY A 146 -0.11 -4.90 -0.11
CA GLY A 146 -0.08 -4.25 -1.42
C GLY A 146 -0.64 -5.12 -2.56
N ALA A 147 -0.53 -6.44 -2.43
CA ALA A 147 -1.00 -7.41 -3.42
C ALA A 147 -2.51 -7.69 -3.34
N ILE A 148 -3.14 -7.52 -2.18
CA ILE A 148 -4.56 -7.89 -1.98
C ILE A 148 -5.51 -6.92 -2.69
N PRO A 149 -5.37 -5.59 -2.67
CA PRO A 149 -6.33 -4.69 -3.30
C PRO A 149 -6.53 -4.92 -4.81
N PRO A 150 -5.49 -5.15 -5.64
CA PRO A 150 -5.69 -5.57 -7.03
C PRO A 150 -6.53 -6.84 -7.16
N ALA A 151 -6.33 -7.83 -6.26
CA ALA A 151 -7.12 -9.05 -6.24
C ALA A 151 -8.58 -8.80 -5.85
N VAL A 152 -8.85 -7.85 -4.94
CA VAL A 152 -10.21 -7.39 -4.61
C VAL A 152 -10.89 -6.83 -5.84
N GLY A 153 -10.21 -5.93 -6.59
CA GLY A 153 -10.74 -5.37 -7.83
C GLY A 153 -11.00 -6.44 -8.89
N TRP A 154 -10.08 -7.36 -9.08
CA TRP A 154 -10.18 -8.46 -10.03
C TRP A 154 -11.35 -9.41 -9.71
N ALA A 155 -11.48 -9.80 -8.45
CA ALA A 155 -12.60 -10.64 -7.97
C ALA A 155 -13.94 -9.93 -8.12
N ALA A 156 -13.99 -8.62 -7.86
CA ALA A 156 -15.19 -7.80 -8.04
C ALA A 156 -15.66 -7.73 -9.51
N ALA A 157 -14.74 -7.91 -10.45
CA ALA A 157 -15.05 -8.05 -11.88
C ALA A 157 -15.61 -9.44 -12.25
N GLY A 158 -15.72 -10.37 -11.30
CA GLY A 158 -16.18 -11.75 -11.55
C GLY A 158 -15.11 -12.64 -12.19
N ALA A 159 -13.87 -12.19 -12.27
CA ALA A 159 -12.78 -12.94 -12.91
C ALA A 159 -12.11 -13.91 -11.94
N GLY A 160 -11.61 -15.04 -12.47
CA GLY A 160 -10.96 -16.09 -11.68
C GLY A 160 -9.63 -15.64 -11.05
N LEU A 161 -9.39 -15.99 -9.79
CA LEU A 161 -8.19 -15.62 -9.04
C LEU A 161 -6.91 -16.34 -9.49
N ALA A 162 -7.02 -17.43 -10.24
CA ALA A 162 -5.86 -18.17 -10.79
C ALA A 162 -5.33 -17.55 -12.10
N SER A 163 -5.81 -16.38 -12.50
CA SER A 163 -5.34 -15.69 -13.72
C SER A 163 -3.86 -15.30 -13.61
N PRO A 164 -3.01 -15.67 -14.60
CA PRO A 164 -1.62 -15.22 -14.64
C PRO A 164 -1.47 -13.70 -14.67
N ALA A 165 -2.40 -12.99 -15.31
CA ALA A 165 -2.42 -11.53 -15.34
C ALA A 165 -2.64 -10.92 -13.94
N LEU A 166 -3.58 -11.48 -13.16
CA LEU A 166 -3.77 -11.08 -11.76
C LEU A 166 -2.52 -11.37 -10.92
N LEU A 167 -1.94 -12.55 -11.07
CA LEU A 167 -0.74 -12.93 -10.31
C LEU A 167 0.44 -12.00 -10.61
N ALA A 168 0.58 -11.56 -11.86
CA ALA A 168 1.59 -10.56 -12.24
C ALA A 168 1.36 -9.21 -11.56
N LEU A 169 0.11 -8.71 -11.51
CA LEU A 169 -0.26 -7.50 -10.78
C LEU A 169 0.02 -7.63 -9.27
N CYS A 170 -0.40 -8.73 -8.66
CA CYS A 170 -0.17 -8.99 -7.25
C CYS A 170 1.33 -9.06 -6.92
N LEU A 171 2.12 -9.75 -7.75
CA LEU A 171 3.58 -9.87 -7.60
C LEU A 171 4.24 -8.49 -7.68
N LEU A 172 3.85 -7.68 -8.65
CA LEU A 172 4.40 -6.33 -8.81
C LEU A 172 4.17 -5.49 -7.55
N PHE A 173 2.94 -5.40 -7.05
CA PHE A 173 2.63 -4.59 -5.87
C PHE A 173 3.21 -5.17 -4.59
N PHE A 174 3.37 -6.49 -4.49
CA PHE A 174 4.12 -7.14 -3.43
C PHE A 174 5.59 -6.70 -3.44
N LEU A 175 6.26 -6.81 -4.59
CA LEU A 175 7.68 -6.45 -4.73
C LEU A 175 7.91 -4.95 -4.50
N TRP A 176 7.02 -4.09 -5.03
CA TRP A 176 7.08 -2.64 -4.85
C TRP A 176 6.97 -2.21 -3.38
N GLN A 177 6.14 -2.87 -2.61
CA GLN A 177 5.87 -2.50 -1.23
C GLN A 177 7.10 -2.63 -0.33
N VAL A 178 7.98 -3.59 -0.60
CA VAL A 178 9.16 -3.85 0.24
C VAL A 178 10.14 -2.67 0.20
N PRO A 179 10.68 -2.22 -0.94
CA PRO A 179 11.59 -1.09 -0.98
C PRO A 179 10.91 0.23 -0.59
N HIS A 180 9.60 0.40 -0.85
CA HIS A 180 8.83 1.54 -0.39
C HIS A 180 8.90 1.68 1.14
N PHE A 181 8.60 0.64 1.88
CA PHE A 181 8.64 0.68 3.35
C PHE A 181 10.06 0.74 3.91
N TRP A 182 11.03 0.06 3.29
CA TRP A 182 12.42 0.15 3.76
C TRP A 182 12.99 1.55 3.57
N MET A 183 12.70 2.22 2.43
CA MET A 183 13.09 3.62 2.26
C MET A 183 12.45 4.53 3.30
N LEU A 184 11.17 4.32 3.61
CA LEU A 184 10.47 5.06 4.65
C LEU A 184 11.10 4.82 6.04
N MET A 185 11.45 3.56 6.35
CA MET A 185 12.12 3.20 7.61
C MET A 185 13.50 3.84 7.71
N LEU A 186 14.33 3.78 6.65
CA LEU A 186 15.67 4.39 6.61
C LEU A 186 15.58 5.92 6.71
N LEU A 187 14.58 6.54 6.09
CA LEU A 187 14.36 7.98 6.15
C LEU A 187 13.99 8.48 7.55
N HIS A 188 13.32 7.64 8.34
CA HIS A 188 12.85 7.96 9.70
C HIS A 188 13.46 7.06 10.78
N ASP A 189 14.66 6.53 10.54
CA ASP A 189 15.32 5.52 11.37
C ASP A 189 15.39 5.92 12.85
N GLU A 190 15.74 7.18 13.15
CA GLU A 190 15.83 7.68 14.52
C GLU A 190 14.47 7.72 15.24
N ASP A 191 13.39 8.03 14.52
CA ASP A 191 12.04 8.00 15.10
C ASP A 191 11.61 6.55 15.42
N TYR A 192 11.90 5.61 14.52
CA TYR A 192 11.62 4.19 14.77
C TYR A 192 12.43 3.63 15.94
N LYS A 193 13.72 3.98 16.04
CA LYS A 193 14.57 3.60 17.17
C LYS A 193 14.06 4.16 18.49
N ARG A 194 13.63 5.45 18.50
CA ARG A 194 13.07 6.11 19.69
C ARG A 194 11.82 5.41 20.20
N ALA A 195 10.97 4.94 19.29
CA ALA A 195 9.78 4.17 19.63
C ALA A 195 10.06 2.68 19.95
N GLY A 196 11.31 2.23 19.86
CA GLY A 196 11.71 0.85 20.17
C GLY A 196 11.43 -0.15 19.06
N PHE A 197 11.09 0.31 17.82
CA PHE A 197 10.94 -0.61 16.71
C PHE A 197 12.29 -1.19 16.25
N PRO A 198 12.31 -2.46 15.82
CA PRO A 198 13.47 -3.01 15.12
C PRO A 198 13.62 -2.30 13.76
N THR A 199 14.84 -1.86 13.46
CA THR A 199 15.17 -1.19 12.19
C THR A 199 16.25 -1.94 11.43
N LEU A 200 16.33 -1.73 10.11
CA LEU A 200 17.38 -2.34 9.29
C LEU A 200 18.78 -1.91 9.73
N SER A 201 18.95 -0.68 10.20
CA SER A 201 20.22 -0.14 10.66
C SER A 201 20.79 -0.82 11.92
N ARG A 202 19.98 -1.63 12.62
CA ARG A 202 20.46 -2.49 13.72
C ARG A 202 21.15 -3.78 13.23
N HIS A 203 20.82 -4.21 12.00
CA HIS A 203 21.29 -5.50 11.47
C HIS A 203 22.27 -5.31 10.30
N PHE A 204 22.16 -4.21 9.57
CA PHE A 204 22.90 -3.96 8.35
C PHE A 204 23.60 -2.60 8.38
N ARG A 205 24.79 -2.56 7.81
CA ARG A 205 25.47 -1.30 7.49
C ARG A 205 24.68 -0.54 6.40
N PRO A 206 24.84 0.80 6.29
CA PRO A 206 24.14 1.59 5.29
C PRO A 206 24.26 1.03 3.86
N GLU A 207 25.45 0.56 3.47
CA GLU A 207 25.72 0.00 2.14
C GLU A 207 24.95 -1.32 1.91
N GLN A 208 24.82 -2.14 2.95
CA GLN A 208 24.07 -3.40 2.87
C GLN A 208 22.57 -3.12 2.74
N SER A 209 22.04 -2.18 3.52
CA SER A 209 20.64 -1.75 3.46
C SER A 209 20.31 -1.14 2.09
N ALA A 210 21.24 -0.35 1.52
CA ALA A 210 21.08 0.25 0.21
C ALA A 210 21.10 -0.81 -0.91
N ARG A 211 22.03 -1.78 -0.87
CA ARG A 211 22.07 -2.90 -1.82
C ARG A 211 20.81 -3.75 -1.75
N LEU A 212 20.35 -4.06 -0.56
CA LEU A 212 19.10 -4.82 -0.35
C LEU A 212 17.90 -4.07 -0.96
N SER A 213 17.81 -2.76 -0.71
CA SER A 213 16.76 -1.93 -1.29
C SER A 213 16.87 -1.81 -2.80
N PHE A 214 18.09 -1.73 -3.36
CA PHE A 214 18.33 -1.79 -4.80
C PHE A 214 17.81 -3.10 -5.39
N THR A 215 18.14 -4.25 -4.79
CA THR A 215 17.71 -5.58 -5.27
C THR A 215 16.19 -5.67 -5.37
N TRP A 216 15.45 -5.24 -4.35
CA TRP A 216 13.99 -5.26 -4.38
C TRP A 216 13.40 -4.25 -5.36
N THR A 217 14.02 -3.08 -5.51
CA THR A 217 13.61 -2.09 -6.53
C THR A 217 13.84 -2.61 -7.93
N ALA A 218 14.97 -3.28 -8.17
CA ALA A 218 15.26 -3.93 -9.46
C ALA A 218 14.28 -5.08 -9.75
N ALA A 219 13.98 -5.91 -8.75
CA ALA A 219 12.97 -6.97 -8.88
C ALA A 219 11.59 -6.38 -9.23
N THR A 220 11.21 -5.24 -8.62
CA THR A 220 9.98 -4.51 -8.96
C THR A 220 9.99 -4.06 -10.43
N ALA A 221 11.08 -3.46 -10.90
CA ALA A 221 11.19 -3.02 -12.29
C ALA A 221 11.13 -4.21 -13.28
N ILE A 222 11.84 -5.30 -12.98
CA ILE A 222 11.85 -6.53 -13.81
C ILE A 222 10.45 -7.18 -13.84
N SER A 223 9.71 -7.16 -12.73
CA SER A 223 8.37 -7.76 -12.67
C SER A 223 7.35 -7.10 -13.61
N CYS A 224 7.61 -5.88 -14.10
CA CYS A 224 6.80 -5.25 -15.14
C CYS A 224 6.73 -6.09 -16.43
N ALA A 225 7.77 -6.86 -16.74
CA ALA A 225 7.75 -7.75 -17.91
C ALA A 225 6.64 -8.80 -17.81
N PHE A 226 6.29 -9.24 -16.59
CA PHE A 226 5.20 -10.18 -16.38
C PHE A 226 3.81 -9.58 -16.66
N LEU A 227 3.63 -8.25 -16.48
CA LEU A 227 2.38 -7.59 -16.84
C LEU A 227 2.09 -7.71 -18.33
N VAL A 228 3.11 -7.58 -19.14
CA VAL A 228 3.03 -7.73 -20.61
C VAL A 228 2.92 -9.21 -20.98
N ALA A 229 3.81 -10.05 -20.44
CA ALA A 229 3.88 -11.47 -20.78
C ALA A 229 2.58 -12.24 -20.46
N PHE A 230 1.87 -11.84 -19.40
CA PHE A 230 0.64 -12.49 -18.95
C PHE A 230 -0.64 -11.71 -19.28
N GLY A 231 -0.54 -10.64 -20.08
CA GLY A 231 -1.70 -9.92 -20.63
C GLY A 231 -2.44 -9.04 -19.62
N ALA A 232 -1.81 -8.64 -18.52
CA ALA A 232 -2.34 -7.59 -17.65
C ALA A 232 -2.28 -6.21 -18.32
N VAL A 233 -1.35 -6.03 -19.25
CA VAL A 233 -1.21 -4.90 -20.18
C VAL A 233 -1.09 -5.47 -21.58
N SER A 234 -1.88 -4.94 -22.52
CA SER A 234 -1.96 -5.47 -23.90
C SER A 234 -1.88 -4.40 -24.99
N SER A 235 -2.10 -3.12 -24.63
CA SER A 235 -1.98 -1.99 -25.57
C SER A 235 -0.50 -1.70 -25.86
N GLY A 236 -0.11 -1.65 -27.14
CA GLY A 236 1.26 -1.36 -27.58
C GLY A 236 1.85 -0.10 -26.95
N PRO A 237 1.14 1.05 -26.99
CA PRO A 237 1.60 2.27 -26.34
C PRO A 237 1.84 2.11 -24.83
N VAL A 238 0.94 1.40 -24.11
CA VAL A 238 1.09 1.18 -22.65
C VAL A 238 2.24 0.23 -22.36
N MET A 239 2.44 -0.83 -23.16
CA MET A 239 3.61 -1.71 -23.04
C MET A 239 4.92 -0.93 -23.13
N ALA A 240 5.02 -0.02 -24.12
CA ALA A 240 6.19 0.84 -24.28
C ALA A 240 6.41 1.75 -23.06
N LEU A 241 5.34 2.39 -22.55
CA LEU A 241 5.41 3.25 -21.37
C LEU A 241 5.78 2.46 -20.10
N VAL A 242 5.25 1.26 -19.91
CA VAL A 242 5.61 0.36 -18.79
C VAL A 242 7.09 -0.02 -18.88
N ALA A 243 7.59 -0.36 -20.06
CA ALA A 243 9.02 -0.67 -20.26
C ALA A 243 9.91 0.54 -19.96
N LEU A 244 9.56 1.73 -20.45
CA LEU A 244 10.30 2.97 -20.17
C LEU A 244 10.29 3.31 -18.69
N ALA A 245 9.14 3.16 -18.00
CA ALA A 245 9.03 3.40 -16.56
C ALA A 245 9.89 2.41 -15.76
N ALA A 246 9.92 1.13 -16.14
CA ALA A 246 10.74 0.11 -15.52
C ALA A 246 12.25 0.41 -15.70
N LEU A 247 12.68 0.77 -16.90
CA LEU A 247 14.06 1.17 -17.19
C LEU A 247 14.46 2.44 -16.42
N TRP A 248 13.55 3.43 -16.38
CA TRP A 248 13.74 4.64 -15.58
C TRP A 248 13.91 4.33 -14.10
N LEU A 249 13.04 3.48 -13.53
CA LEU A 249 13.14 3.10 -12.12
C LEU A 249 14.46 2.38 -11.84
N LEU A 250 14.85 1.43 -12.70
CA LEU A 250 16.09 0.68 -12.56
C LEU A 250 17.31 1.63 -12.63
N TRP A 251 17.31 2.55 -13.61
CA TRP A 251 18.38 3.57 -13.72
C TRP A 251 18.44 4.44 -12.46
N ARG A 252 17.32 4.95 -11.96
CA ARG A 252 17.28 5.76 -10.74
C ARG A 252 17.74 4.99 -9.50
N ALA A 253 17.41 3.70 -9.42
CA ALA A 253 17.81 2.83 -8.33
C ALA A 253 19.33 2.61 -8.25
N THR A 254 20.09 2.71 -9.37
CA THR A 254 21.55 2.57 -9.35
C THR A 254 22.25 3.57 -8.44
N ALA A 255 21.59 4.69 -8.11
CA ALA A 255 22.10 5.66 -7.15
C ALA A 255 22.32 5.05 -5.75
N LEU A 256 21.56 4.01 -5.38
CA LEU A 256 21.72 3.27 -4.12
C LEU A 256 23.03 2.46 -4.05
N LEU A 257 23.68 2.20 -5.19
CA LEU A 257 24.96 1.49 -5.27
C LEU A 257 26.17 2.41 -5.16
N ARG A 258 25.96 3.73 -5.10
CA ARG A 258 27.02 4.73 -4.97
C ARG A 258 27.50 4.85 -3.53
N SER A 259 28.71 5.40 -3.35
CA SER A 259 29.38 5.49 -2.05
C SER A 259 28.73 6.49 -1.07
N ARG A 260 27.98 7.48 -1.55
CA ARG A 260 27.36 8.51 -0.70
C ARG A 260 25.91 8.16 -0.41
N LEU A 261 25.66 7.63 0.79
CA LEU A 261 24.34 7.24 1.28
C LEU A 261 23.90 8.25 2.36
N ASP A 262 23.04 9.18 1.99
CA ASP A 262 22.52 10.21 2.88
C ASP A 262 20.97 10.27 2.86
N GLY A 263 20.39 11.06 3.76
CA GLY A 263 18.94 11.23 3.84
C GLY A 263 18.31 11.84 2.58
N ALA A 264 19.05 12.60 1.79
CA ALA A 264 18.58 13.18 0.54
C ALA A 264 18.41 12.08 -0.52
N LEU A 265 19.37 11.14 -0.61
CA LEU A 265 19.27 9.97 -1.50
C LEU A 265 18.06 9.08 -1.13
N TYR A 266 17.90 8.75 0.15
CA TYR A 266 16.77 7.92 0.58
C TYR A 266 15.43 8.60 0.29
N ARG A 267 15.32 9.91 0.50
CA ARG A 267 14.12 10.69 0.17
C ARG A 267 13.83 10.69 -1.32
N THR A 268 14.83 10.94 -2.15
CA THR A 268 14.69 10.93 -3.60
C THR A 268 14.30 9.55 -4.11
N THR A 269 14.91 8.49 -3.60
CA THR A 269 14.57 7.11 -3.97
C THR A 269 13.14 6.77 -3.54
N PHE A 270 12.73 7.16 -2.35
CA PHE A 270 11.34 7.00 -1.88
C PHE A 270 10.33 7.66 -2.84
N TRP A 271 10.60 8.90 -3.26
CA TRP A 271 9.72 9.58 -4.21
C TRP A 271 9.72 8.94 -5.60
N ASN A 272 10.87 8.47 -6.10
CA ASN A 272 10.97 7.78 -7.39
C ASN A 272 10.14 6.48 -7.39
N ILE A 273 10.25 5.68 -6.34
CA ILE A 273 9.50 4.42 -6.19
C ILE A 273 7.98 4.70 -6.15
N ASN A 274 7.55 5.76 -5.45
CA ASN A 274 6.14 6.12 -5.38
C ASN A 274 5.61 6.71 -6.70
N LEU A 275 6.37 7.58 -7.34
CA LEU A 275 6.01 8.14 -8.66
C LEU A 275 5.85 7.02 -9.69
N PHE A 276 6.79 6.07 -9.70
CA PHE A 276 6.69 4.88 -10.54
C PHE A 276 5.39 4.10 -10.30
N ALA A 277 5.05 3.85 -9.03
CA ALA A 277 3.83 3.10 -8.72
C ALA A 277 2.56 3.81 -9.16
N VAL A 278 2.47 5.14 -8.94
CA VAL A 278 1.32 5.94 -9.40
C VAL A 278 1.23 5.92 -10.92
N ALA A 279 2.35 6.15 -11.62
CA ALA A 279 2.38 6.09 -13.08
C ALA A 279 1.92 4.72 -13.59
N LEU A 280 2.41 3.64 -12.99
CA LEU A 280 2.06 2.28 -13.38
C LEU A 280 0.57 1.97 -13.14
N ILE A 281 0.02 2.36 -11.99
CA ILE A 281 -1.41 2.22 -11.70
C ILE A 281 -2.24 2.90 -12.81
N LEU A 282 -1.88 4.14 -13.17
CA LEU A 282 -2.56 4.88 -14.24
C LEU A 282 -2.41 4.19 -15.60
N MET A 283 -1.22 3.68 -15.93
CA MET A 283 -0.99 2.94 -17.17
C MET A 283 -1.87 1.69 -17.26
N VAL A 284 -1.93 0.87 -16.20
CA VAL A 284 -2.78 -0.31 -16.14
C VAL A 284 -4.26 0.05 -16.24
N MET A 285 -4.69 1.16 -15.61
CA MET A 285 -6.07 1.63 -15.68
C MET A 285 -6.45 2.16 -17.07
N LEU A 286 -5.50 2.73 -17.82
CA LEU A 286 -5.72 3.30 -19.15
C LEU A 286 -5.61 2.24 -20.26
N ASP A 287 -4.86 1.15 -20.04
CA ASP A 287 -4.62 0.10 -21.02
C ASP A 287 -5.89 -0.43 -21.74
N PRO A 288 -7.02 -0.67 -21.03
CA PRO A 288 -8.24 -1.15 -21.67
C PRO A 288 -8.87 -0.22 -22.72
N PHE A 289 -8.52 1.05 -22.69
CA PHE A 289 -9.12 2.10 -23.53
C PHE A 289 -8.23 2.55 -24.68
N LEU A 290 -7.05 1.96 -24.82
CA LEU A 290 -6.09 2.27 -25.86
C LEU A 290 -5.99 1.11 -26.88
N PRO A 291 -5.64 1.39 -28.16
CA PRO A 291 -5.52 0.36 -29.18
C PRO A 291 -4.43 -0.65 -28.81
N GLY A 292 -4.72 -1.93 -29.07
CA GLY A 292 -3.79 -3.06 -28.93
C GLY A 292 -2.81 -3.12 -30.07
#